data_4448eaa06e7b04f895d249c2015b43f9
#
_entry.id   4448eaa06e7b04f895d249c2015b43f9
#
_cell.length_a   1.000
_cell.length_b   1.000
_cell.length_c   1.000
_cell.angle_alpha   90.00
_cell.angle_beta   90.00
_cell.angle_gamma   90.00
#
_symmetry.space_group_name_H-M   'P 1'
#
loop_
_entity.id
_entity.type
_entity.pdbx_description
1 polymer ?
#
loop_
_entity_poly.entity_id
_entity_poly.type
_entity_poly.pdbx_seq_one_letter_code
_entity_poly.pdbx_strand_id
1 'polypeptide(L)'
;CLKPDEEEKTGVARYENVSVRGCHLKRTSRWGIAIGYSYKCKEFMMAELPDELFDRYGHHNIYIADNYVEEIGGDGITVMYAMKPLVEYNSGDSCALEMNDRYYSEPENRGGKVAAGIWPWKSKDALLTYNEMRDMRLNQDSMAWDADSGDGTLYQYNYSHLNEGGCVMFCLEEAIHNEFRYNVSVDDLGGLISPSGNPD
;
A
#
# COMPACT_ATOMS: atom_id res chain seq x y z
N CYS A 1 -3.01 -20.62 1.50
CA CYS A 1 -3.50 -20.14 0.19
C CYS A 1 -4.18 -21.27 -0.53
N LEU A 2 -5.41 -21.08 -1.00
CA LEU A 2 -6.10 -22.01 -1.88
C LEU A 2 -5.45 -21.99 -3.27
N LYS A 3 -5.39 -23.13 -3.91
CA LYS A 3 -4.92 -23.20 -5.29
C LYS A 3 -6.01 -22.79 -6.26
N PRO A 4 -5.67 -22.13 -7.38
CA PRO A 4 -6.67 -21.69 -8.36
C PRO A 4 -7.57 -22.80 -8.93
N ASP A 5 -7.07 -24.02 -8.99
CA ASP A 5 -7.80 -25.20 -9.49
C ASP A 5 -8.80 -25.80 -8.48
N GLU A 6 -8.86 -25.25 -7.28
CA GLU A 6 -9.78 -25.69 -6.23
C GLU A 6 -10.99 -24.76 -6.06
N GLU A 7 -11.11 -23.70 -6.87
CA GLU A 7 -12.20 -22.72 -6.77
C GLU A 7 -13.60 -23.37 -6.81
N GLU A 8 -13.81 -24.34 -7.69
CA GLU A 8 -15.09 -25.04 -7.80
C GLU A 8 -15.47 -25.83 -6.53
N LYS A 9 -14.44 -26.25 -5.77
CA LYS A 9 -14.65 -27.07 -4.57
C LYS A 9 -14.73 -26.25 -3.29
N THR A 10 -13.96 -25.18 -3.20
CA THR A 10 -13.73 -24.46 -1.95
C THR A 10 -14.20 -23.00 -2.00
N GLY A 11 -14.62 -22.53 -3.18
CA GLY A 11 -14.97 -21.13 -3.42
C GLY A 11 -13.75 -20.24 -3.57
N VAL A 12 -14.00 -18.95 -3.77
CA VAL A 12 -12.95 -17.94 -3.94
C VAL A 12 -12.33 -17.58 -2.59
N ALA A 13 -11.01 -17.67 -2.50
CA ALA A 13 -10.29 -17.23 -1.31
C ALA A 13 -10.10 -15.71 -1.35
N ARG A 14 -10.77 -15.01 -0.43
CA ARG A 14 -10.63 -13.55 -0.24
C ARG A 14 -10.80 -13.20 1.24
N TYR A 15 -10.36 -12.02 1.60
CA TYR A 15 -10.60 -11.48 2.94
C TYR A 15 -11.93 -10.70 2.95
N GLU A 16 -12.74 -10.95 3.96
CA GLU A 16 -13.98 -10.23 4.21
C GLU A 16 -14.10 -9.86 5.68
N ASN A 17 -14.52 -8.62 5.94
CA ASN A 17 -14.75 -8.14 7.31
C ASN A 17 -13.48 -8.21 8.19
N VAL A 18 -12.36 -7.73 7.66
CA VAL A 18 -11.08 -7.69 8.39
C VAL A 18 -10.90 -6.33 9.04
N SER A 19 -10.69 -6.34 10.35
CA SER A 19 -10.34 -5.14 11.12
C SER A 19 -9.03 -5.36 11.86
N VAL A 20 -8.05 -4.45 11.65
CA VAL A 20 -6.77 -4.42 12.37
C VAL A 20 -6.70 -3.08 13.10
N ARG A 21 -6.78 -3.09 14.43
CA ARG A 21 -6.89 -1.87 15.21
C ARG A 21 -6.10 -1.89 16.51
N GLY A 22 -5.56 -0.72 16.88
CA GLY A 22 -4.93 -0.52 18.19
C GLY A 22 -3.69 -1.38 18.42
N CYS A 23 -3.02 -1.79 17.34
CA CYS A 23 -1.84 -2.65 17.40
C CYS A 23 -0.57 -1.81 17.38
N HIS A 24 0.45 -2.29 18.11
CA HIS A 24 1.81 -1.77 18.01
C HIS A 24 2.71 -2.86 17.42
N LEU A 25 3.26 -2.60 16.24
CA LEU A 25 4.13 -3.51 15.51
C LEU A 25 5.52 -2.90 15.38
N LYS A 26 6.51 -3.68 15.78
CA LYS A 26 7.89 -3.21 15.79
C LYS A 26 8.86 -4.27 15.28
N ARG A 27 9.82 -3.85 14.46
CA ARG A 27 10.92 -4.68 13.96
C ARG A 27 10.48 -5.91 13.20
N THR A 28 9.56 -5.70 12.26
CA THR A 28 9.21 -6.72 11.26
C THR A 28 10.16 -6.59 10.07
N SER A 29 10.53 -7.71 9.45
CA SER A 29 11.54 -7.70 8.37
C SER A 29 11.03 -7.16 7.04
N ARG A 30 9.71 -7.16 6.79
CA ARG A 30 9.16 -6.68 5.50
C ARG A 30 7.98 -5.72 5.70
N TRP A 31 6.84 -6.16 6.16
CA TRP A 31 5.65 -5.34 6.36
C TRP A 31 5.32 -5.15 7.83
N GLY A 32 4.90 -3.96 8.20
CA GLY A 32 4.23 -3.74 9.47
C GLY A 32 2.86 -4.42 9.45
N ILE A 33 1.95 -3.98 8.59
CA ILE A 33 0.64 -4.59 8.35
C ILE A 33 0.49 -4.81 6.84
N ALA A 34 0.06 -6.00 6.41
CA ALA A 34 -0.28 -6.25 5.03
C ALA A 34 -1.60 -7.02 4.90
N ILE A 35 -2.53 -6.45 4.17
CA ILE A 35 -3.64 -7.19 3.58
C ILE A 35 -3.14 -7.65 2.21
N GLY A 36 -2.82 -8.93 2.12
CA GLY A 36 -2.01 -9.46 1.04
C GLY A 36 -2.80 -9.89 -0.20
N TYR A 37 -2.18 -10.76 -0.97
CA TYR A 37 -2.54 -11.07 -2.33
C TYR A 37 -3.89 -11.74 -2.50
N SER A 38 -4.61 -11.35 -3.57
CA SER A 38 -5.65 -12.19 -4.17
C SER A 38 -5.02 -13.38 -4.88
N TYR A 39 -5.62 -14.55 -4.82
CA TYR A 39 -5.14 -15.70 -5.59
C TYR A 39 -5.35 -15.54 -7.11
N LYS A 40 -6.18 -14.60 -7.51
CA LYS A 40 -6.42 -14.17 -8.90
C LYS A 40 -5.74 -12.84 -9.23
N CYS A 41 -4.59 -12.58 -8.63
CA CYS A 41 -3.87 -11.30 -8.80
C CYS A 41 -3.66 -10.89 -10.27
N LYS A 42 -3.55 -11.85 -11.19
CA LYS A 42 -3.38 -11.55 -12.62
C LYS A 42 -4.59 -10.88 -13.26
N GLU A 43 -5.78 -11.12 -12.74
CA GLU A 43 -7.02 -10.52 -13.23
C GLU A 43 -7.09 -9.01 -12.91
N PHE A 44 -6.30 -8.55 -11.93
CA PHE A 44 -6.21 -7.14 -11.53
C PHE A 44 -5.15 -6.33 -12.31
N MET A 45 -4.43 -6.93 -13.27
CA MET A 45 -3.38 -6.25 -14.03
C MET A 45 -3.99 -5.46 -15.21
N MET A 46 -4.80 -4.45 -14.88
CA MET A 46 -5.41 -3.51 -15.80
C MET A 46 -5.55 -2.15 -15.11
N ALA A 47 -5.70 -1.08 -15.89
CA ALA A 47 -5.82 0.28 -15.36
C ALA A 47 -7.18 0.49 -14.68
N GLU A 48 -8.26 0.41 -15.44
CA GLU A 48 -9.63 0.48 -14.88
C GLU A 48 -10.00 -0.84 -14.23
N LEU A 49 -10.32 -0.80 -12.95
CA LEU A 49 -10.68 -1.98 -12.17
C LEU A 49 -12.22 -2.08 -12.06
N PRO A 50 -12.87 -2.98 -12.80
CA PRO A 50 -14.34 -3.10 -12.77
C PRO A 50 -14.83 -3.67 -11.44
N ASP A 51 -16.00 -3.21 -10.99
CA ASP A 51 -16.59 -3.62 -9.72
C ASP A 51 -16.82 -5.14 -9.66
N GLU A 52 -17.21 -5.75 -10.78
CA GLU A 52 -17.44 -7.20 -10.90
C GLU A 52 -16.18 -8.03 -10.60
N LEU A 53 -14.99 -7.47 -10.85
CA LEU A 53 -13.74 -8.12 -10.51
C LEU A 53 -13.58 -8.19 -8.98
N PHE A 54 -13.90 -7.11 -8.29
CA PHE A 54 -13.87 -7.08 -6.83
C PHE A 54 -14.97 -7.92 -6.22
N ASP A 55 -16.19 -7.86 -6.76
CA ASP A 55 -17.30 -8.68 -6.29
C ASP A 55 -16.95 -10.17 -6.28
N ARG A 56 -16.12 -10.59 -7.24
CA ARG A 56 -15.71 -11.99 -7.35
C ARG A 56 -14.43 -12.32 -6.61
N TYR A 57 -13.40 -11.51 -6.73
CA TYR A 57 -12.03 -11.84 -6.31
C TYR A 57 -11.41 -10.85 -5.33
N GLY A 58 -11.99 -9.69 -5.16
CA GLY A 58 -11.45 -8.64 -4.30
C GLY A 58 -11.69 -8.87 -2.81
N HIS A 59 -10.93 -8.17 -2.01
CA HIS A 59 -11.13 -8.14 -0.56
C HIS A 59 -12.18 -7.09 -0.22
N HIS A 60 -13.04 -7.37 0.74
CA HIS A 60 -14.14 -6.49 1.12
C HIS A 60 -14.15 -6.14 2.59
N ASN A 61 -14.65 -4.94 2.89
CA ASN A 61 -14.82 -4.46 4.24
C ASN A 61 -13.50 -4.56 5.05
N ILE A 62 -12.45 -3.96 4.50
CA ILE A 62 -11.12 -3.90 5.11
C ILE A 62 -11.01 -2.60 5.89
N TYR A 63 -10.74 -2.67 7.18
CA TYR A 63 -10.58 -1.54 8.07
C TYR A 63 -9.29 -1.64 8.89
N ILE A 64 -8.38 -0.67 8.72
CA ILE A 64 -7.10 -0.60 9.43
C ILE A 64 -7.02 0.75 10.13
N ALA A 65 -7.04 0.76 11.45
CA ALA A 65 -7.10 2.00 12.21
C ALA A 65 -6.36 1.96 13.55
N ASP A 66 -5.95 3.13 14.01
CA ASP A 66 -5.35 3.32 15.35
C ASP A 66 -4.10 2.44 15.60
N ASN A 67 -3.35 2.09 14.55
CA ASN A 67 -2.15 1.28 14.68
C ASN A 67 -0.89 2.14 14.69
N TYR A 68 0.14 1.65 15.38
CA TYR A 68 1.50 2.21 15.33
C TYR A 68 2.46 1.15 14.80
N VAL A 69 3.15 1.46 13.70
CA VAL A 69 4.17 0.61 13.09
C VAL A 69 5.50 1.33 13.13
N GLU A 70 6.53 0.71 13.70
CA GLU A 70 7.85 1.34 13.84
C GLU A 70 9.02 0.38 13.60
N GLU A 71 10.12 0.92 13.12
CA GLU A 71 11.34 0.16 12.82
C GLU A 71 11.05 -1.02 11.89
N ILE A 72 10.35 -0.76 10.78
CA ILE A 72 9.92 -1.77 9.82
C ILE A 72 10.96 -1.94 8.71
N GLY A 73 11.29 -3.19 8.36
CA GLY A 73 12.28 -3.49 7.34
C GLY A 73 11.89 -3.07 5.92
N GLY A 74 10.61 -3.07 5.60
CA GLY A 74 10.06 -2.63 4.33
C GLY A 74 8.89 -1.65 4.51
N ASP A 75 7.72 -2.00 3.96
CA ASP A 75 6.53 -1.14 3.99
C ASP A 75 5.90 -1.03 5.37
N GLY A 76 5.36 0.13 5.68
CA GLY A 76 4.61 0.35 6.90
C GLY A 76 3.28 -0.40 6.89
N ILE A 77 2.32 0.05 6.09
CA ILE A 77 0.99 -0.56 5.95
C ILE A 77 0.62 -0.66 4.48
N THR A 78 0.27 -1.86 4.03
CA THR A 78 -0.13 -2.09 2.64
C THR A 78 -1.48 -2.80 2.56
N VAL A 79 -2.37 -2.30 1.69
CA VAL A 79 -3.65 -2.93 1.40
C VAL A 79 -3.73 -3.23 -0.09
N MET A 80 -3.90 -4.49 -0.45
CA MET A 80 -3.88 -4.94 -1.84
C MET A 80 -5.23 -5.54 -2.23
N TYR A 81 -5.64 -5.32 -3.48
CA TYR A 81 -6.83 -5.94 -4.11
C TYR A 81 -8.13 -5.75 -3.33
N ALA A 82 -8.30 -4.61 -2.66
CA ALA A 82 -9.45 -4.34 -1.83
C ALA A 82 -10.39 -3.31 -2.47
N MET A 83 -11.70 -3.54 -2.31
CA MET A 83 -12.75 -2.60 -2.68
C MET A 83 -13.04 -1.67 -1.50
N LYS A 84 -12.86 -0.38 -1.69
CA LYS A 84 -13.15 0.67 -0.71
C LYS A 84 -12.53 0.42 0.68
N PRO A 85 -11.23 0.04 0.77
CA PRO A 85 -10.61 -0.12 2.07
C PRO A 85 -10.53 1.24 2.78
N LEU A 86 -10.73 1.23 4.11
CA LEU A 86 -10.53 2.41 4.95
C LEU A 86 -9.29 2.22 5.83
N VAL A 87 -8.34 3.14 5.69
CA VAL A 87 -7.09 3.18 6.46
C VAL A 87 -6.98 4.53 7.14
N GLU A 88 -7.15 4.58 8.46
CA GLU A 88 -7.20 5.87 9.16
C GLU A 88 -6.56 5.83 10.55
N TYR A 89 -6.11 7.01 11.00
CA TYR A 89 -5.52 7.19 12.34
C TYR A 89 -4.34 6.27 12.64
N ASN A 90 -3.59 5.85 11.63
CA ASN A 90 -2.38 5.05 11.83
C ASN A 90 -1.14 5.94 11.85
N SER A 91 -0.12 5.53 12.59
CA SER A 91 1.20 6.16 12.57
C SER A 91 2.26 5.17 12.13
N GLY A 92 3.11 5.59 11.18
CA GLY A 92 4.29 4.87 10.73
C GLY A 92 5.56 5.66 11.04
N ASP A 93 6.58 4.97 11.55
CA ASP A 93 7.86 5.57 11.92
C ASP A 93 9.02 4.66 11.56
N SER A 94 10.02 5.20 10.87
CA SER A 94 11.26 4.48 10.55
C SER A 94 11.00 3.18 9.79
N CYS A 95 10.49 3.30 8.57
CA CYS A 95 10.26 2.16 7.67
C CYS A 95 11.34 2.06 6.58
N ALA A 96 11.36 0.94 5.85
CA ALA A 96 12.35 0.57 4.83
C ALA A 96 13.79 0.42 5.39
N LEU A 97 13.95 -0.08 6.60
CA LEU A 97 15.26 -0.22 7.25
C LEU A 97 16.09 -1.38 6.71
N GLU A 98 15.48 -2.37 6.06
CA GLU A 98 16.14 -3.60 5.58
C GLU A 98 16.06 -3.79 4.07
N MET A 99 16.01 -2.71 3.30
CA MET A 99 15.96 -2.72 1.83
C MET A 99 17.36 -2.95 1.25
N ASN A 100 17.93 -4.12 1.48
CA ASN A 100 19.30 -4.42 1.08
C ASN A 100 19.40 -5.51 0.00
N ASP A 101 20.48 -5.45 -0.78
CA ASP A 101 20.73 -6.34 -1.91
C ASP A 101 20.87 -7.82 -1.54
N ARG A 102 21.19 -8.12 -0.29
CA ARG A 102 21.37 -9.51 0.14
C ARG A 102 20.08 -10.35 0.01
N TYR A 103 18.93 -9.72 0.23
CA TYR A 103 17.64 -10.40 0.20
C TYR A 103 16.90 -10.21 -1.12
N TYR A 104 17.32 -9.24 -1.94
CA TYR A 104 16.57 -8.80 -3.13
C TYR A 104 17.44 -8.78 -4.40
N SER A 105 18.58 -9.47 -4.40
CA SER A 105 19.52 -9.51 -5.53
C SER A 105 19.08 -10.41 -6.69
N GLU A 106 18.22 -11.39 -6.42
CA GLU A 106 17.79 -12.34 -7.43
C GLU A 106 16.74 -11.72 -8.37
N PRO A 107 16.79 -12.06 -9.68
CA PRO A 107 15.86 -11.50 -10.66
C PRO A 107 14.38 -11.71 -10.32
N GLU A 108 14.06 -12.81 -9.66
CA GLU A 108 12.70 -13.15 -9.24
C GLU A 108 12.17 -12.21 -8.12
N ASN A 109 13.07 -11.56 -7.42
CA ASN A 109 12.76 -10.68 -6.29
C ASN A 109 12.79 -9.19 -6.65
N ARG A 110 12.58 -8.83 -7.90
CA ARG A 110 12.68 -7.44 -8.38
C ARG A 110 11.81 -6.46 -7.60
N GLY A 111 10.59 -6.85 -7.23
CA GLY A 111 9.70 -6.05 -6.41
C GLY A 111 10.12 -5.90 -4.94
N GLY A 112 11.15 -6.62 -4.50
CA GLY A 112 11.58 -6.60 -3.10
C GLY A 112 12.40 -5.38 -2.68
N LYS A 113 12.94 -4.62 -3.64
CA LYS A 113 13.75 -3.42 -3.39
C LYS A 113 12.94 -2.14 -3.24
N VAL A 114 11.64 -2.24 -3.31
CA VAL A 114 10.72 -1.12 -3.23
C VAL A 114 9.90 -1.19 -1.96
N ALA A 115 9.68 -0.07 -1.31
CA ALA A 115 8.83 0.06 -0.15
C ALA A 115 8.33 1.49 0.00
N ALA A 116 7.07 1.64 0.35
CA ALA A 116 6.46 2.90 0.70
C ALA A 116 5.85 2.86 2.11
N GLY A 117 5.41 4.00 2.61
CA GLY A 117 4.92 4.12 3.97
C GLY A 117 3.56 3.42 4.17
N ILE A 118 2.48 4.11 3.84
CA ILE A 118 1.11 3.59 3.97
C ILE A 118 0.42 3.72 2.62
N TRP A 119 0.06 2.60 2.00
CA TRP A 119 -0.36 2.61 0.61
C TRP A 119 -1.26 1.43 0.20
N PRO A 120 -2.15 1.62 -0.79
CA PRO A 120 -2.91 0.56 -1.41
C PRO A 120 -2.25 0.12 -2.73
N TRP A 121 -2.43 -1.13 -3.11
CA TRP A 121 -2.08 -1.63 -4.43
C TRP A 121 -3.22 -2.36 -5.10
N LYS A 122 -3.48 -2.04 -6.39
CA LYS A 122 -4.57 -2.67 -7.16
C LYS A 122 -5.88 -2.72 -6.36
N SER A 123 -6.12 -1.68 -5.58
CA SER A 123 -7.35 -1.47 -4.83
C SER A 123 -8.19 -0.40 -5.51
N LYS A 124 -9.49 -0.41 -5.27
CA LYS A 124 -10.42 0.57 -5.84
C LYS A 124 -11.06 1.42 -4.75
N ASP A 125 -11.19 2.72 -5.01
CA ASP A 125 -11.79 3.70 -4.12
C ASP A 125 -11.24 3.63 -2.68
N ALA A 126 -9.93 3.40 -2.54
CA ALA A 126 -9.28 3.34 -1.24
C ALA A 126 -9.28 4.72 -0.57
N LEU A 127 -9.67 4.78 0.71
CA LEU A 127 -9.60 6.00 1.51
C LEU A 127 -8.52 5.87 2.58
N LEU A 128 -7.48 6.72 2.47
CA LEU A 128 -6.42 6.85 3.45
C LEU A 128 -6.49 8.24 4.08
N THR A 129 -6.85 8.31 5.36
CA THR A 129 -7.16 9.59 6.01
C THR A 129 -6.68 9.66 7.45
N TYR A 130 -6.25 10.83 7.89
CA TYR A 130 -5.76 11.07 9.25
C TYR A 130 -4.60 10.15 9.68
N ASN A 131 -3.78 9.70 8.73
CA ASN A 131 -2.59 8.91 9.03
C ASN A 131 -1.35 9.82 9.15
N GLU A 132 -0.35 9.32 9.86
CA GLU A 132 0.99 9.93 9.96
C GLU A 132 2.04 8.96 9.44
N MET A 133 3.00 9.47 8.65
CA MET A 133 4.15 8.68 8.18
C MET A 133 5.42 9.52 8.24
N ARG A 134 6.44 8.99 8.91
CA ARG A 134 7.74 9.66 9.04
C ARG A 134 8.92 8.73 8.93
N ASP A 135 10.07 9.32 8.62
CA ASP A 135 11.36 8.62 8.56
C ASP A 135 11.37 7.40 7.62
N MET A 136 10.72 7.51 6.47
CA MET A 136 10.84 6.50 5.42
C MET A 136 12.25 6.54 4.83
N ARG A 137 12.99 5.43 4.88
CA ARG A 137 14.37 5.38 4.38
C ARG A 137 14.44 5.22 2.87
N LEU A 138 15.49 5.82 2.28
CA LEU A 138 15.68 5.84 0.84
C LEU A 138 15.78 4.42 0.26
N ASN A 139 14.93 4.18 -0.68
CA ASN A 139 14.92 3.01 -1.56
C ASN A 139 14.41 3.47 -2.93
N GLN A 140 13.93 2.58 -3.77
CA GLN A 140 13.45 2.99 -5.10
C GLN A 140 12.17 3.85 -5.01
N ASP A 141 11.25 3.55 -4.09
CA ASP A 141 9.98 4.27 -3.92
C ASP A 141 10.05 5.29 -2.77
N SER A 142 10.24 4.85 -1.54
CA SER A 142 10.59 5.69 -0.37
C SER A 142 9.57 6.78 0.03
N MET A 143 8.40 6.81 -0.56
CA MET A 143 7.40 7.84 -0.27
C MET A 143 6.63 7.54 1.02
N ALA A 144 6.11 8.58 1.66
CA ALA A 144 5.15 8.40 2.74
C ALA A 144 3.88 7.70 2.24
N TRP A 145 3.39 8.16 1.09
CA TRP A 145 2.16 7.71 0.44
C TRP A 145 2.47 7.28 -1.00
N ASP A 146 1.82 6.19 -1.44
CA ASP A 146 1.97 5.69 -2.80
C ASP A 146 0.61 5.25 -3.35
N ALA A 147 0.13 5.92 -4.38
CA ALA A 147 -1.06 5.50 -5.11
C ALA A 147 -0.62 4.56 -6.24
N ASP A 148 -0.21 3.33 -5.88
CA ASP A 148 0.36 2.39 -6.83
C ASP A 148 -0.69 1.57 -7.55
N SER A 149 -0.78 1.80 -8.86
CA SER A 149 -1.63 1.01 -9.76
C SER A 149 -3.07 0.85 -9.25
N GLY A 150 -3.57 1.83 -8.51
CA GLY A 150 -4.91 1.84 -7.93
C GLY A 150 -5.87 2.74 -8.70
N ASP A 151 -7.16 2.44 -8.62
CA ASP A 151 -8.24 3.20 -9.25
C ASP A 151 -9.04 3.96 -8.18
N GLY A 152 -8.95 5.29 -8.17
CA GLY A 152 -9.71 6.14 -7.27
C GLY A 152 -9.20 6.21 -5.83
N THR A 153 -7.90 6.02 -5.58
CA THR A 153 -7.32 6.19 -4.24
C THR A 153 -7.41 7.66 -3.81
N LEU A 154 -7.95 7.90 -2.62
CA LEU A 154 -8.00 9.21 -2.00
C LEU A 154 -7.12 9.29 -0.76
N TYR A 155 -6.11 10.16 -0.80
CA TYR A 155 -5.35 10.59 0.37
C TYR A 155 -5.83 11.95 0.84
N GLN A 156 -6.31 12.06 2.06
CA GLN A 156 -6.71 13.34 2.65
C GLN A 156 -6.44 13.42 4.15
N TYR A 157 -6.14 14.63 4.61
CA TYR A 157 -5.91 14.93 6.04
C TYR A 157 -4.79 14.09 6.67
N ASN A 158 -3.80 13.65 5.88
CA ASN A 158 -2.64 12.92 6.38
C ASN A 158 -1.48 13.90 6.65
N TYR A 159 -0.55 13.45 7.49
CA TYR A 159 0.68 14.16 7.81
C TYR A 159 1.91 13.33 7.47
N SER A 160 2.86 13.91 6.74
CA SER A 160 4.14 13.26 6.43
C SER A 160 5.33 14.13 6.84
N HIS A 161 6.41 13.49 7.28
CA HIS A 161 7.55 14.21 7.81
C HIS A 161 8.86 13.43 7.63
N LEU A 162 9.91 14.09 7.08
CA LEU A 162 11.26 13.53 6.94
C LEU A 162 11.36 12.24 6.12
N ASN A 163 10.47 12.03 5.18
CA ASN A 163 10.56 10.86 4.31
C ASN A 163 11.59 11.11 3.19
N GLU A 164 12.59 10.23 3.09
CA GLU A 164 13.74 10.46 2.19
C GLU A 164 13.36 10.43 0.71
N GLY A 165 12.35 9.66 0.30
CA GLY A 165 11.86 9.63 -1.07
C GLY A 165 10.85 10.73 -1.40
N GLY A 166 10.23 11.33 -0.40
CA GLY A 166 9.25 12.39 -0.58
C GLY A 166 7.89 12.12 0.04
N CYS A 167 6.90 12.93 -0.32
CA CYS A 167 5.58 12.85 0.26
C CYS A 167 4.70 11.80 -0.42
N VAL A 168 4.33 12.00 -1.69
CA VAL A 168 3.41 11.12 -2.41
C VAL A 168 3.95 10.76 -3.79
N MET A 169 3.71 9.53 -4.20
CA MET A 169 3.94 9.04 -5.54
C MET A 169 2.63 8.57 -6.18
N PHE A 170 2.47 8.86 -7.47
CA PHE A 170 1.48 8.22 -8.33
C PHE A 170 2.23 7.23 -9.20
N CYS A 171 2.17 5.96 -8.87
CA CYS A 171 3.07 4.95 -9.40
C CYS A 171 2.41 4.12 -10.49
N LEU A 172 3.10 4.00 -11.61
CA LEU A 172 2.76 3.24 -12.80
C LEU A 172 1.56 3.80 -13.59
N GLU A 173 1.45 3.35 -14.83
CA GLU A 173 0.43 3.78 -15.80
C GLU A 173 -1.01 3.36 -15.43
N GLU A 174 -1.13 2.41 -14.51
CA GLU A 174 -2.43 1.98 -14.01
C GLU A 174 -2.90 2.74 -12.75
N ALA A 175 -2.17 3.78 -12.32
CA ALA A 175 -2.57 4.63 -11.22
C ALA A 175 -3.50 5.74 -11.71
N ILE A 176 -4.81 5.47 -11.76
CA ILE A 176 -5.80 6.35 -12.35
C ILE A 176 -6.81 6.88 -11.33
N HIS A 177 -7.43 8.02 -11.63
CA HIS A 177 -8.48 8.68 -10.83
C HIS A 177 -8.09 8.93 -9.36
N ASN A 178 -6.80 8.95 -9.05
CA ASN A 178 -6.32 9.13 -7.69
C ASN A 178 -6.35 10.62 -7.29
N GLU A 179 -6.58 10.90 -6.02
CA GLU A 179 -6.65 12.26 -5.49
C GLU A 179 -5.80 12.40 -4.22
N PHE A 180 -5.03 13.50 -4.15
CA PHE A 180 -4.24 13.88 -2.97
C PHE A 180 -4.62 15.30 -2.54
N ARG A 181 -5.31 15.45 -1.40
CA ARG A 181 -5.81 16.74 -0.96
C ARG A 181 -5.78 16.93 0.54
N TYR A 182 -5.66 18.18 0.99
CA TYR A 182 -5.72 18.57 2.41
C TYR A 182 -4.70 17.83 3.31
N ASN A 183 -3.57 17.39 2.74
CA ASN A 183 -2.49 16.75 3.47
C ASN A 183 -1.43 17.78 3.86
N VAL A 184 -0.62 17.46 4.85
CA VAL A 184 0.52 18.27 5.30
C VAL A 184 1.79 17.46 5.13
N SER A 185 2.77 18.04 4.43
CA SER A 185 4.10 17.48 4.21
C SER A 185 5.13 18.44 4.80
N VAL A 186 6.01 17.94 5.65
CA VAL A 186 7.06 18.76 6.31
C VAL A 186 8.42 18.07 6.13
N ASP A 187 9.35 18.76 5.50
CA ASP A 187 10.73 18.28 5.32
C ASP A 187 10.83 16.91 4.63
N ASP A 188 9.87 16.53 3.80
CA ASP A 188 9.97 15.36 2.94
C ASP A 188 10.96 15.65 1.81
N LEU A 189 12.07 14.91 1.75
CA LEU A 189 13.25 15.33 0.98
C LEU A 189 13.09 15.18 -0.54
N GLY A 190 12.34 14.20 -1.01
CA GLY A 190 12.12 13.96 -2.44
C GLY A 190 11.07 14.87 -3.09
N GLY A 191 10.43 15.74 -2.32
CA GLY A 191 9.41 16.66 -2.78
C GLY A 191 7.97 16.20 -2.52
N LEU A 192 7.01 17.04 -2.98
CA LEU A 192 5.59 16.81 -2.67
C LEU A 192 5.01 15.66 -3.50
N ILE A 193 5.22 15.69 -4.79
CA ILE A 193 4.66 14.71 -5.73
C ILE A 193 5.80 14.19 -6.60
N SER A 194 5.91 12.88 -6.68
CA SER A 194 6.87 12.20 -7.55
C SER A 194 6.12 11.19 -8.41
N PRO A 195 5.79 11.51 -9.65
CA PRO A 195 5.20 10.56 -10.56
C PRO A 195 6.23 9.51 -10.97
N SER A 196 5.82 8.27 -11.03
CA SER A 196 6.66 7.15 -11.48
C SER A 196 5.91 6.35 -12.53
N GLY A 197 6.61 5.90 -13.55
CA GLY A 197 6.00 5.27 -14.70
C GLY A 197 5.33 6.32 -15.60
N ASN A 198 4.12 6.07 -15.96
CA ASN A 198 3.34 6.90 -16.87
C ASN A 198 1.90 7.05 -16.33
N PRO A 199 1.73 7.67 -15.16
CA PRO A 199 0.41 7.81 -14.55
C PRO A 199 -0.47 8.73 -15.40
N ASP A 200 -1.74 8.38 -15.53
CA ASP A 200 -2.77 9.20 -16.18
C ASP A 200 -3.42 10.14 -15.17
#